data_7344a97acabeeeb040ba84ce2ebef1e6
#
_entry.id   7344a97acabeeeb040ba84ce2ebef1e6
#
_cell.length_a   1.000
_cell.length_b   1.000
_cell.length_c   1.000
_cell.angle_alpha   90.00
_cell.angle_beta   90.00
_cell.angle_gamma   90.00
#
_symmetry.space_group_name_H-M   'P 1'
#
loop_
_entity.id
_entity.type
_entity.pdbx_description
1 polymer ?
#
loop_
_entity_poly.entity_id
_entity_poly.type
_entity_poly.pdbx_seq_one_letter_code
_entity_poly.pdbx_strand_id
1 'polypeptide(L)'
;MFKRVGKTKVRTVGLWLLLALLLSACQPVMPVPIQPPAGLRPDAPPYAVHGPFAVGYKPLVIGEGTEHPLEASLWYPALNPTGAEEEVTYDMKIKDATWSPDTPPVVYGHALLNAGVDGSQGPYPLVIFSHGFSNSAAGYSASAEHYASYGFIVLAPEHTEQFDPAWGDLWKSSIDRPLDVKQTLDHAEELTAPSGEMAGLIDMEHVAVVGHSYGGYTALAMAGAQYDLAAYNARCAQVPADDLLSFLCTPLVPKEADMAARAGLDPMPEGLWPSFGDPRVTAILPMAGDSYLFDQAGLSKITIPMMAMGGTADTGTPYDWGSKPSYDYAASEQKALVTFVGAEHMIFNTPCANQPWMSDHPAYGFFCFDPVWDKARVLDLIHHFSTAFLLDTLKGDEAAHAALLPDAVNFPGVDYATTMK
;
A
#
# COMPACT_ATOMS: atom_id res chain seq x y z
N MET A 1 -53.12 -10.58 -84.04
CA MET A 1 -52.31 -9.41 -83.62
C MET A 1 -52.05 -9.51 -82.15
N PHE A 2 -50.97 -10.22 -81.72
CA PHE A 2 -50.66 -10.48 -80.33
C PHE A 2 -49.22 -10.01 -80.02
N LYS A 3 -49.10 -9.08 -79.10
CA LYS A 3 -47.84 -8.59 -78.64
C LYS A 3 -47.31 -9.51 -77.50
N ARG A 4 -46.13 -10.07 -77.71
CA ARG A 4 -45.35 -10.75 -76.67
C ARG A 4 -44.82 -9.74 -75.63
N VAL A 5 -45.09 -9.95 -74.40
CA VAL A 5 -44.50 -9.23 -73.29
C VAL A 5 -43.40 -10.14 -72.67
N GLY A 6 -42.16 -9.63 -72.62
CA GLY A 6 -40.96 -10.38 -72.21
C GLY A 6 -40.87 -10.68 -70.70
N LYS A 7 -40.62 -11.92 -70.45
CA LYS A 7 -40.13 -12.40 -69.10
C LYS A 7 -38.61 -12.44 -69.12
N THR A 8 -37.93 -11.46 -68.55
CA THR A 8 -36.51 -11.62 -68.11
C THR A 8 -36.02 -10.34 -67.50
N LYS A 9 -36.35 -10.05 -66.22
CA LYS A 9 -35.59 -9.04 -65.40
C LYS A 9 -35.71 -9.23 -63.89
N VAL A 10 -36.26 -10.33 -63.37
CA VAL A 10 -36.49 -10.50 -61.92
C VAL A 10 -35.44 -11.40 -61.26
N ARG A 11 -34.58 -12.11 -62.00
CA ARG A 11 -33.65 -13.08 -61.41
C ARG A 11 -32.25 -12.50 -60.99
N THR A 12 -31.86 -11.38 -61.55
CA THR A 12 -30.50 -10.80 -61.29
C THR A 12 -30.48 -9.88 -60.10
N VAL A 13 -31.56 -9.22 -59.74
CA VAL A 13 -31.54 -8.31 -58.56
C VAL A 13 -31.56 -9.07 -57.21
N GLY A 14 -32.22 -10.23 -57.16
CA GLY A 14 -32.23 -11.06 -55.94
C GLY A 14 -30.88 -11.70 -55.59
N LEU A 15 -30.03 -11.98 -56.58
CA LEU A 15 -28.73 -12.62 -56.37
C LEU A 15 -27.69 -11.62 -55.79
N TRP A 16 -27.76 -10.37 -56.21
CA TRP A 16 -26.89 -9.30 -55.67
C TRP A 16 -27.25 -8.87 -54.26
N LEU A 17 -28.52 -8.91 -53.87
CA LEU A 17 -28.97 -8.65 -52.52
C LEU A 17 -28.56 -9.77 -51.53
N LEU A 18 -28.59 -11.02 -51.96
CA LEU A 18 -28.10 -12.15 -51.17
C LEU A 18 -26.56 -12.17 -51.00
N LEU A 19 -25.83 -11.75 -52.04
CA LEU A 19 -24.36 -11.64 -51.95
C LEU A 19 -23.92 -10.46 -51.04
N ALA A 20 -24.65 -9.35 -51.04
CA ALA A 20 -24.40 -8.20 -50.15
C ALA A 20 -24.69 -8.54 -48.67
N LEU A 21 -25.69 -9.37 -48.37
CA LEU A 21 -25.98 -9.84 -47.00
C LEU A 21 -24.94 -10.85 -46.48
N LEU A 22 -24.32 -11.64 -47.34
CA LEU A 22 -23.27 -12.58 -46.96
C LEU A 22 -21.90 -11.92 -46.71
N LEU A 23 -21.65 -10.76 -47.33
CA LEU A 23 -20.42 -9.99 -47.11
C LEU A 23 -20.48 -9.14 -45.84
N SER A 24 -21.65 -8.86 -45.29
CA SER A 24 -21.80 -8.15 -44.00
C SER A 24 -21.56 -9.04 -42.77
N ALA A 25 -21.50 -10.38 -42.93
CA ALA A 25 -21.35 -11.32 -41.82
C ALA A 25 -19.91 -11.62 -41.43
N CYS A 26 -18.89 -11.04 -42.11
CA CYS A 26 -17.47 -11.25 -41.84
C CYS A 26 -16.70 -9.93 -41.67
N GLN A 27 -17.28 -8.96 -40.98
CA GLN A 27 -16.43 -7.87 -40.44
C GLN A 27 -15.68 -8.44 -39.24
N PRO A 28 -14.34 -8.31 -39.21
CA PRO A 28 -13.59 -8.63 -38.00
C PRO A 28 -14.18 -7.76 -36.89
N VAL A 29 -14.57 -8.39 -35.78
CA VAL A 29 -14.92 -7.66 -34.57
C VAL A 29 -13.62 -6.91 -34.18
N MET A 30 -13.60 -5.62 -34.48
CA MET A 30 -12.53 -4.76 -33.99
C MET A 30 -12.56 -4.88 -32.47
N PRO A 31 -11.44 -5.20 -31.82
CA PRO A 31 -11.40 -5.17 -30.36
C PRO A 31 -11.89 -3.80 -29.92
N VAL A 32 -12.94 -3.77 -29.10
CA VAL A 32 -13.38 -2.54 -28.45
C VAL A 32 -12.14 -1.99 -27.74
N PRO A 33 -11.69 -0.77 -28.00
CA PRO A 33 -10.60 -0.20 -27.26
C PRO A 33 -10.93 -0.34 -25.77
N ILE A 34 -10.07 -1.00 -25.01
CA ILE A 34 -10.20 -1.05 -23.56
C ILE A 34 -10.20 0.41 -23.12
N GLN A 35 -11.35 0.93 -22.73
CA GLN A 35 -11.41 2.25 -22.13
C GLN A 35 -10.63 2.16 -20.83
N PRO A 36 -9.69 3.09 -20.58
CA PRO A 36 -9.04 3.14 -19.27
C PRO A 36 -10.12 3.21 -18.19
N PRO A 37 -9.91 2.57 -17.02
CA PRO A 37 -10.87 2.60 -15.92
C PRO A 37 -11.35 4.04 -15.68
N ALA A 38 -12.64 4.22 -15.46
CA ALA A 38 -13.22 5.53 -15.21
C ALA A 38 -12.51 6.18 -14.01
N GLY A 39 -11.87 7.32 -14.23
CA GLY A 39 -11.15 8.05 -13.17
C GLY A 39 -9.65 8.24 -13.41
N LEU A 40 -9.03 7.52 -14.34
CA LEU A 40 -7.63 7.78 -14.68
C LEU A 40 -7.48 9.10 -15.44
N ARG A 41 -6.54 9.89 -15.00
CA ARG A 41 -6.21 11.15 -15.65
C ARG A 41 -5.38 10.88 -16.90
N PRO A 42 -5.50 11.71 -17.96
CA PRO A 42 -4.74 11.51 -19.19
C PRO A 42 -3.21 11.58 -19.02
N ASP A 43 -2.74 12.19 -17.93
CA ASP A 43 -1.33 12.36 -17.57
C ASP A 43 -0.87 11.39 -16.46
N ALA A 44 -1.66 10.37 -16.12
CA ALA A 44 -1.28 9.35 -15.16
C ALA A 44 -0.06 8.56 -15.68
N PRO A 45 0.98 8.35 -14.84
CA PRO A 45 2.14 7.60 -15.26
C PRO A 45 1.84 6.10 -15.43
N PRO A 46 2.70 5.32 -16.13
CA PRO A 46 2.38 3.95 -16.56
C PRO A 46 1.89 3.02 -15.45
N TYR A 47 2.53 3.04 -14.28
CA TYR A 47 2.17 2.15 -13.17
C TYR A 47 1.08 2.72 -12.24
N ALA A 48 0.46 3.85 -12.57
CA ALA A 48 -0.76 4.32 -11.91
C ALA A 48 -2.04 3.64 -12.45
N VAL A 49 -1.94 3.01 -13.62
CA VAL A 49 -3.05 2.25 -14.23
C VAL A 49 -3.22 0.92 -13.50
N HIS A 50 -4.45 0.49 -13.31
CA HIS A 50 -4.75 -0.85 -12.79
C HIS A 50 -4.02 -1.94 -13.60
N GLY A 51 -3.45 -2.91 -12.92
CA GLY A 51 -2.68 -4.00 -13.52
C GLY A 51 -3.54 -5.02 -14.28
N PRO A 52 -2.93 -6.08 -14.82
CA PRO A 52 -3.61 -7.03 -15.70
C PRO A 52 -4.53 -8.02 -14.96
N PHE A 53 -4.43 -8.15 -13.62
CA PHE A 53 -5.22 -9.11 -12.86
C PHE A 53 -6.48 -8.46 -12.29
N ALA A 54 -7.60 -9.20 -12.31
CA ALA A 54 -8.71 -8.89 -11.42
C ALA A 54 -8.29 -9.11 -9.96
N VAL A 55 -8.87 -8.33 -9.05
CA VAL A 55 -8.50 -8.36 -7.63
C VAL A 55 -9.52 -9.15 -6.82
N GLY A 56 -9.05 -10.12 -6.04
CA GLY A 56 -9.81 -10.81 -5.01
C GLY A 56 -9.57 -10.20 -3.64
N TYR A 57 -10.57 -10.26 -2.79
CA TYR A 57 -10.48 -9.84 -1.39
C TYR A 57 -11.05 -10.89 -0.46
N LYS A 58 -10.40 -11.11 0.67
CA LYS A 58 -10.87 -11.98 1.74
C LYS A 58 -10.49 -11.43 3.11
N PRO A 59 -11.46 -11.20 4.03
CA PRO A 59 -11.15 -10.98 5.44
C PRO A 59 -10.75 -12.30 6.09
N LEU A 60 -9.81 -12.27 7.02
CA LEU A 60 -9.35 -13.43 7.77
C LEU A 60 -8.91 -13.07 9.19
N VAL A 61 -8.62 -14.07 10.01
CA VAL A 61 -8.08 -13.90 11.36
C VAL A 61 -6.77 -14.68 11.44
N ILE A 62 -5.67 -13.97 11.70
CA ILE A 62 -4.35 -14.54 11.94
C ILE A 62 -4.29 -15.05 13.37
N GLY A 63 -3.80 -16.26 13.59
CA GLY A 63 -3.68 -16.84 14.91
C GLY A 63 -5.03 -17.08 15.59
N GLU A 64 -6.05 -17.49 14.83
CA GLU A 64 -7.37 -17.83 15.39
C GLU A 64 -7.25 -18.88 16.52
N GLY A 65 -7.84 -18.59 17.68
CA GLY A 65 -7.77 -19.44 18.85
C GLY A 65 -6.49 -19.30 19.70
N THR A 66 -5.57 -18.43 19.35
CA THR A 66 -4.41 -18.06 20.19
C THR A 66 -4.75 -16.95 21.19
N GLU A 67 -3.79 -16.57 22.04
CA GLU A 67 -3.97 -15.45 22.99
C GLU A 67 -3.98 -14.08 22.30
N HIS A 68 -3.44 -13.97 21.08
CA HIS A 68 -3.29 -12.72 20.33
C HIS A 68 -3.79 -12.88 18.87
N PRO A 69 -5.10 -13.10 18.65
CA PRO A 69 -5.62 -13.14 17.29
C PRO A 69 -5.62 -11.74 16.68
N LEU A 70 -5.26 -11.65 15.39
CA LEU A 70 -5.30 -10.41 14.61
C LEU A 70 -6.32 -10.57 13.48
N GLU A 71 -7.29 -9.66 13.38
CA GLU A 71 -8.04 -9.51 12.14
C GLU A 71 -7.08 -9.06 11.03
N ALA A 72 -7.33 -9.48 9.80
CA ALA A 72 -6.51 -9.10 8.66
C ALA A 72 -7.31 -9.06 7.36
N SER A 73 -6.80 -8.34 6.41
CA SER A 73 -7.32 -8.23 5.06
C SER A 73 -6.32 -8.83 4.06
N LEU A 74 -6.81 -9.67 3.16
CA LEU A 74 -6.02 -10.33 2.12
C LEU A 74 -6.54 -9.92 0.74
N TRP A 75 -5.68 -9.31 -0.09
CA TRP A 75 -5.93 -9.05 -1.51
C TRP A 75 -4.99 -9.89 -2.37
N TYR A 76 -5.48 -10.34 -3.51
CA TYR A 76 -4.75 -11.28 -4.36
C TYR A 76 -5.22 -11.23 -5.81
N PRO A 77 -4.39 -11.65 -6.78
CA PRO A 77 -4.82 -11.89 -8.15
C PRO A 77 -5.95 -12.92 -8.20
N ALA A 78 -7.08 -12.58 -8.81
CA ALA A 78 -8.30 -13.38 -8.76
C ALA A 78 -8.78 -13.83 -10.14
N LEU A 79 -9.44 -14.98 -10.16
CA LEU A 79 -10.21 -15.43 -11.32
C LEU A 79 -11.48 -14.61 -11.47
N ASN A 80 -11.67 -14.03 -12.65
CA ASN A 80 -12.90 -13.34 -13.05
C ASN A 80 -13.42 -13.85 -14.39
N PRO A 81 -13.84 -15.12 -14.49
CA PRO A 81 -14.20 -15.74 -15.77
C PRO A 81 -15.50 -15.18 -16.38
N THR A 82 -16.30 -14.49 -15.59
CA THR A 82 -17.56 -13.88 -16.06
C THR A 82 -17.42 -12.40 -16.43
N GLY A 83 -16.26 -11.79 -16.13
CA GLY A 83 -16.07 -10.35 -16.26
C GLY A 83 -17.00 -9.55 -15.31
N ALA A 84 -17.22 -10.07 -14.10
CA ALA A 84 -17.98 -9.36 -13.08
C ALA A 84 -17.32 -8.02 -12.75
N GLU A 85 -18.10 -7.01 -12.42
CA GLU A 85 -17.58 -5.74 -11.92
C GLU A 85 -16.90 -5.96 -10.56
N GLU A 86 -15.71 -5.39 -10.41
CA GLU A 86 -14.96 -5.46 -9.16
C GLU A 86 -15.53 -4.43 -8.19
N GLU A 87 -16.44 -4.86 -7.34
CA GLU A 87 -17.08 -4.04 -6.32
C GLU A 87 -17.04 -4.74 -4.97
N VAL A 88 -16.59 -4.05 -3.95
CA VAL A 88 -16.55 -4.55 -2.57
C VAL A 88 -16.77 -3.42 -1.58
N THR A 89 -17.32 -3.77 -0.43
CA THR A 89 -17.42 -2.88 0.73
C THR A 89 -16.56 -3.45 1.84
N TYR A 90 -15.59 -2.65 2.30
CA TYR A 90 -14.74 -2.98 3.44
C TYR A 90 -15.30 -2.38 4.72
N ASP A 91 -15.27 -3.13 5.81
CA ASP A 91 -15.55 -2.61 7.14
C ASP A 91 -14.35 -1.79 7.64
N MET A 92 -14.55 -0.50 7.88
CA MET A 92 -13.54 0.36 8.48
C MET A 92 -13.56 0.19 9.99
N LYS A 93 -12.41 -0.14 10.57
CA LYS A 93 -12.28 -0.21 12.03
C LYS A 93 -11.95 1.18 12.58
N ILE A 94 -12.88 1.75 13.33
CA ILE A 94 -12.66 3.04 14.02
C ILE A 94 -11.91 2.77 15.31
N LYS A 95 -10.70 3.27 15.40
CA LYS A 95 -9.79 3.12 16.55
C LYS A 95 -9.53 4.47 17.23
N ASP A 96 -10.58 5.30 17.32
CA ASP A 96 -10.57 6.58 18.00
C ASP A 96 -11.48 6.50 19.23
N ALA A 97 -10.88 6.60 20.42
CA ALA A 97 -11.61 6.55 21.69
C ALA A 97 -12.48 7.80 21.95
N THR A 98 -12.29 8.85 21.18
CA THR A 98 -12.96 10.16 21.37
C THR A 98 -14.11 10.40 20.39
N TRP A 99 -14.22 9.61 19.33
CA TRP A 99 -15.19 9.80 18.28
C TRP A 99 -15.66 8.48 17.67
N SER A 100 -16.91 8.45 17.26
CA SER A 100 -17.46 7.35 16.47
C SER A 100 -18.49 7.90 15.47
N PRO A 101 -18.58 7.37 14.25
CA PRO A 101 -19.52 7.85 13.25
C PRO A 101 -20.98 7.45 13.60
N ASP A 102 -21.95 8.28 13.18
CA ASP A 102 -23.37 7.97 13.30
C ASP A 102 -23.83 6.87 12.32
N THR A 103 -23.09 6.70 11.23
CA THR A 103 -23.33 5.66 10.20
C THR A 103 -22.22 4.62 10.22
N PRO A 104 -22.49 3.36 9.85
CA PRO A 104 -21.45 2.34 9.77
C PRO A 104 -20.29 2.83 8.90
N PRO A 105 -19.05 2.84 9.41
CA PRO A 105 -17.90 3.28 8.65
C PRO A 105 -17.51 2.19 7.64
N VAL A 106 -17.62 2.50 6.37
CA VAL A 106 -17.29 1.59 5.27
C VAL A 106 -16.39 2.26 4.26
N VAL A 107 -15.59 1.47 3.54
CA VAL A 107 -14.79 1.91 2.41
C VAL A 107 -15.25 1.14 1.18
N TYR A 108 -15.60 1.85 0.13
CA TYR A 108 -15.93 1.25 -1.17
C TYR A 108 -14.66 1.03 -1.99
N GLY A 109 -14.48 -0.15 -2.52
CA GLY A 109 -13.31 -0.53 -3.28
C GLY A 109 -13.61 -1.38 -4.50
N HIS A 110 -12.56 -1.82 -5.18
CA HIS A 110 -12.61 -2.51 -6.46
C HIS A 110 -11.95 -3.89 -6.32
N ALA A 111 -12.69 -4.85 -5.75
CA ALA A 111 -12.28 -6.24 -5.63
C ALA A 111 -13.49 -7.19 -5.65
N LEU A 112 -13.24 -8.46 -5.87
CA LEU A 112 -14.22 -9.55 -5.86
C LEU A 112 -14.14 -10.27 -4.51
N LEU A 113 -15.18 -10.16 -3.70
CA LEU A 113 -15.23 -10.80 -2.38
C LEU A 113 -15.17 -12.34 -2.51
N ASN A 114 -14.19 -12.96 -1.86
CA ASN A 114 -13.98 -14.42 -1.82
C ASN A 114 -13.86 -15.09 -3.22
N ALA A 115 -13.37 -14.37 -4.23
CA ALA A 115 -13.11 -14.95 -5.54
C ALA A 115 -12.00 -16.01 -5.49
N GLY A 116 -12.02 -16.96 -6.42
CA GLY A 116 -10.92 -17.93 -6.52
C GLY A 116 -9.61 -17.26 -6.93
N VAL A 117 -8.49 -17.73 -6.37
CA VAL A 117 -7.16 -17.19 -6.72
C VAL A 117 -6.81 -17.55 -8.16
N ASP A 118 -6.30 -16.59 -8.94
CA ASP A 118 -5.68 -16.87 -10.23
C ASP A 118 -4.24 -17.36 -10.03
N GLY A 119 -4.03 -18.66 -10.09
CA GLY A 119 -2.70 -19.28 -9.97
C GLY A 119 -1.88 -19.30 -11.25
N SER A 120 -2.36 -18.71 -12.35
CA SER A 120 -1.76 -18.87 -13.69
C SER A 120 -0.34 -18.30 -13.83
N GLN A 121 0.01 -17.31 -13.01
CA GLN A 121 1.33 -16.68 -12.99
C GLN A 121 1.99 -16.71 -11.59
N GLY A 122 1.45 -17.51 -10.67
CA GLY A 122 2.05 -17.71 -9.33
C GLY A 122 3.32 -18.60 -9.37
N PRO A 123 4.09 -18.69 -8.28
CA PRO A 123 3.81 -18.01 -7.02
C PRO A 123 3.97 -16.49 -7.12
N TYR A 124 3.20 -15.77 -6.30
CA TYR A 124 3.20 -14.32 -6.26
C TYR A 124 3.99 -13.79 -5.05
N PRO A 125 4.84 -12.76 -5.22
CA PRO A 125 5.50 -12.11 -4.09
C PRO A 125 4.50 -11.57 -3.07
N LEU A 126 4.93 -11.54 -1.81
CA LEU A 126 4.13 -11.10 -0.68
C LEU A 126 4.41 -9.62 -0.35
N VAL A 127 3.37 -8.85 -0.16
CA VAL A 127 3.41 -7.51 0.41
C VAL A 127 2.67 -7.53 1.74
N ILE A 128 3.36 -7.27 2.84
CA ILE A 128 2.72 -6.97 4.12
C ILE A 128 2.44 -5.48 4.15
N PHE A 129 1.17 -5.08 4.30
CA PHE A 129 0.80 -3.68 4.40
C PHE A 129 0.47 -3.32 5.85
N SER A 130 1.29 -2.47 6.48
CA SER A 130 1.07 -1.96 7.84
C SER A 130 0.44 -0.57 7.78
N HIS A 131 -0.78 -0.43 8.31
CA HIS A 131 -1.53 0.83 8.32
C HIS A 131 -0.95 1.86 9.31
N GLY A 132 -1.32 3.14 9.18
CA GLY A 132 -0.95 4.21 10.09
C GLY A 132 -1.50 4.00 11.52
N PHE A 133 -0.96 4.75 12.51
CA PHE A 133 -1.43 4.65 13.90
C PHE A 133 -2.93 4.88 14.00
N SER A 134 -3.63 3.99 14.71
CA SER A 134 -5.09 4.08 14.92
C SER A 134 -5.93 4.07 13.63
N ASN A 135 -5.35 3.67 12.49
CA ASN A 135 -6.07 3.48 11.23
C ASN A 135 -6.46 2.00 11.05
N SER A 136 -6.90 1.61 9.87
CA SER A 136 -7.33 0.27 9.49
C SER A 136 -6.76 -0.10 8.12
N ALA A 137 -6.62 -1.39 7.83
CA ALA A 137 -6.24 -1.90 6.51
C ALA A 137 -7.18 -1.37 5.41
N ALA A 138 -8.47 -1.25 5.69
CA ALA A 138 -9.46 -0.69 4.76
C ALA A 138 -9.13 0.76 4.34
N GLY A 139 -8.51 1.55 5.21
CA GLY A 139 -8.07 2.91 4.90
C GLY A 139 -6.98 2.99 3.83
N TYR A 140 -6.42 1.86 3.41
CA TYR A 140 -5.38 1.74 2.38
C TYR A 140 -5.75 0.75 1.26
N SER A 141 -7.03 0.38 1.17
CA SER A 141 -7.52 -0.59 0.19
C SER A 141 -7.18 -0.20 -1.25
N ALA A 142 -7.20 1.09 -1.60
CA ALA A 142 -6.85 1.54 -2.95
C ALA A 142 -5.43 1.12 -3.38
N SER A 143 -4.45 1.21 -2.47
CA SER A 143 -3.09 0.76 -2.76
C SER A 143 -2.95 -0.76 -2.71
N ALA A 144 -3.64 -1.44 -1.78
CA ALA A 144 -3.63 -2.89 -1.68
C ALA A 144 -4.24 -3.56 -2.92
N GLU A 145 -5.41 -3.07 -3.38
CA GLU A 145 -6.04 -3.48 -4.64
C GLU A 145 -5.10 -3.26 -5.83
N HIS A 146 -4.46 -2.09 -5.87
CA HIS A 146 -3.55 -1.74 -6.94
C HIS A 146 -2.37 -2.70 -7.01
N TYR A 147 -1.71 -3.02 -5.89
CA TYR A 147 -0.62 -4.00 -5.88
C TYR A 147 -1.09 -5.41 -6.26
N ALA A 148 -2.24 -5.84 -5.75
CA ALA A 148 -2.81 -7.15 -6.12
C ALA A 148 -3.09 -7.25 -7.62
N SER A 149 -3.53 -6.16 -8.27
CA SER A 149 -3.74 -6.11 -9.72
C SER A 149 -2.46 -6.30 -10.54
N TYR A 150 -1.30 -6.05 -9.95
CA TYR A 150 0.02 -6.30 -10.56
C TYR A 150 0.63 -7.67 -10.19
N GLY A 151 -0.16 -8.54 -9.56
CA GLY A 151 0.28 -9.90 -9.25
C GLY A 151 1.11 -9.96 -7.97
N PHE A 152 0.74 -9.22 -6.95
CA PHE A 152 1.20 -9.39 -5.58
C PHE A 152 0.08 -9.97 -4.72
N ILE A 153 0.44 -10.74 -3.70
CA ILE A 153 -0.46 -11.05 -2.59
C ILE A 153 -0.22 -10.00 -1.52
N VAL A 154 -1.27 -9.29 -1.11
CA VAL A 154 -1.19 -8.25 -0.09
C VAL A 154 -1.90 -8.71 1.15
N LEU A 155 -1.18 -8.81 2.26
CA LEU A 155 -1.73 -9.21 3.56
C LEU A 155 -1.53 -8.05 4.56
N ALA A 156 -2.63 -7.54 5.11
CA ALA A 156 -2.62 -6.39 6.00
C ALA A 156 -3.23 -6.74 7.35
N PRO A 157 -2.44 -6.87 8.42
CA PRO A 157 -2.95 -7.07 9.78
C PRO A 157 -3.62 -5.80 10.30
N GLU A 158 -4.67 -5.97 11.13
CA GLU A 158 -5.28 -4.92 11.91
C GLU A 158 -4.57 -4.79 13.26
N HIS A 159 -3.64 -3.84 13.38
CA HIS A 159 -3.01 -3.52 14.67
C HIS A 159 -4.04 -3.01 15.68
N THR A 160 -3.85 -3.30 16.95
CA THR A 160 -4.92 -3.20 17.97
C THR A 160 -4.91 -1.88 18.75
N GLU A 161 -3.96 -0.97 18.50
CA GLU A 161 -3.87 0.31 19.21
C GLU A 161 -5.08 1.22 18.97
N GLN A 162 -5.34 2.09 19.94
CA GLN A 162 -6.39 3.10 19.93
C GLN A 162 -5.78 4.50 19.99
N PHE A 163 -6.38 5.45 19.25
CA PHE A 163 -6.06 6.86 19.43
C PHE A 163 -6.76 7.41 20.67
N ASP A 164 -6.02 8.11 21.49
CA ASP A 164 -6.50 9.03 22.51
C ASP A 164 -5.61 10.28 22.51
N PRO A 165 -6.07 11.43 23.07
CA PRO A 165 -5.30 12.67 23.06
C PRO A 165 -3.95 12.62 23.81
N ALA A 166 -3.73 11.62 24.65
CA ALA A 166 -2.47 11.39 25.34
C ALA A 166 -1.51 10.45 24.60
N TRP A 167 -1.96 9.89 23.47
CA TRP A 167 -1.20 8.89 22.68
C TRP A 167 -0.77 7.68 23.54
N GLY A 168 -1.66 7.24 24.44
CA GLY A 168 -1.35 6.27 25.49
C GLY A 168 -0.90 4.90 24.98
N ASP A 169 -1.30 4.51 23.77
CA ASP A 169 -0.92 3.23 23.17
C ASP A 169 0.34 3.32 22.27
N LEU A 170 0.87 4.52 21.97
CA LEU A 170 1.97 4.68 21.02
C LEU A 170 3.20 3.87 21.43
N TRP A 171 3.59 3.89 22.72
CA TRP A 171 4.72 3.14 23.23
C TRP A 171 4.52 1.61 23.17
N LYS A 172 3.28 1.12 23.31
CA LYS A 172 2.96 -0.31 23.15
C LYS A 172 3.07 -0.71 21.69
N SER A 173 2.48 0.09 20.81
CA SER A 173 2.49 -0.14 19.37
C SER A 173 3.90 -0.20 18.78
N SER A 174 4.85 0.58 19.35
CA SER A 174 6.24 0.50 18.93
C SER A 174 6.87 -0.89 19.15
N ILE A 175 6.36 -1.66 20.09
CA ILE A 175 6.83 -3.04 20.33
C ILE A 175 5.93 -4.07 19.65
N ASP A 176 4.63 -3.87 19.68
CA ASP A 176 3.66 -4.86 19.23
C ASP A 176 3.63 -5.00 17.70
N ARG A 177 3.67 -3.89 16.95
CA ARG A 177 3.55 -3.91 15.49
C ARG A 177 4.59 -4.75 14.75
N PRO A 178 5.90 -4.71 15.09
CA PRO A 178 6.85 -5.65 14.52
C PRO A 178 6.52 -7.13 14.84
N LEU A 179 5.95 -7.41 16.02
CA LEU A 179 5.51 -8.75 16.40
C LEU A 179 4.27 -9.20 15.62
N ASP A 180 3.31 -8.29 15.41
CA ASP A 180 2.13 -8.53 14.56
C ASP A 180 2.55 -8.87 13.13
N VAL A 181 3.55 -8.16 12.58
CA VAL A 181 4.08 -8.45 11.24
C VAL A 181 4.78 -9.81 11.20
N LYS A 182 5.53 -10.21 12.22
CA LYS A 182 6.11 -11.56 12.31
C LYS A 182 5.03 -12.64 12.32
N GLN A 183 4.00 -12.46 13.13
CA GLN A 183 2.86 -13.36 13.16
C GLN A 183 2.14 -13.42 11.79
N THR A 184 2.07 -12.29 11.08
CA THR A 184 1.50 -12.22 9.73
C THR A 184 2.34 -12.99 8.71
N LEU A 185 3.67 -12.91 8.81
CA LEU A 185 4.60 -13.69 7.98
C LEU A 185 4.48 -15.19 8.26
N ASP A 186 4.37 -15.60 9.53
CA ASP A 186 4.18 -16.99 9.92
C ASP A 186 2.86 -17.53 9.34
N HIS A 187 1.79 -16.73 9.39
CA HIS A 187 0.51 -17.11 8.80
C HIS A 187 0.58 -17.20 7.27
N ALA A 188 1.34 -16.34 6.59
CA ALA A 188 1.55 -16.44 5.14
C ALA A 188 2.26 -17.76 4.77
N GLU A 189 3.23 -18.22 5.57
CA GLU A 189 3.84 -19.55 5.41
C GLU A 189 2.82 -20.67 5.58
N GLU A 190 1.90 -20.57 6.55
CA GLU A 190 0.81 -21.53 6.74
C GLU A 190 -0.13 -21.55 5.52
N LEU A 191 -0.51 -20.38 5.00
CA LEU A 191 -1.38 -20.27 3.82
C LEU A 191 -0.77 -20.93 2.57
N THR A 192 0.55 -20.76 2.34
CA THR A 192 1.22 -21.32 1.16
C THR A 192 1.70 -22.77 1.35
N ALA A 193 1.66 -23.31 2.57
CA ALA A 193 2.02 -24.70 2.83
C ALA A 193 1.18 -25.69 1.99
N PRO A 194 1.64 -26.94 1.74
CA PRO A 194 0.91 -27.89 0.90
C PRO A 194 -0.54 -28.18 1.32
N SER A 195 -0.88 -27.97 2.59
CA SER A 195 -2.25 -28.10 3.13
C SER A 195 -2.95 -26.75 3.31
N GLY A 196 -2.28 -25.65 3.00
CA GLY A 196 -2.83 -24.29 3.15
C GLY A 196 -3.81 -23.95 2.04
N GLU A 197 -4.60 -22.92 2.27
CA GLU A 197 -5.64 -22.48 1.33
C GLU A 197 -5.05 -21.92 0.02
N MET A 198 -3.83 -21.37 0.07
CA MET A 198 -3.11 -20.82 -1.07
C MET A 198 -1.86 -21.67 -1.40
N ALA A 199 -1.98 -22.99 -1.30
CA ALA A 199 -0.86 -23.93 -1.43
C ALA A 199 0.05 -23.62 -2.64
N GLY A 200 1.31 -23.25 -2.38
CA GLY A 200 2.31 -22.94 -3.39
C GLY A 200 2.09 -21.65 -4.18
N LEU A 201 1.17 -20.76 -3.77
CA LEU A 201 0.86 -19.54 -4.49
C LEU A 201 1.50 -18.28 -3.90
N ILE A 202 2.03 -18.32 -2.66
CA ILE A 202 2.76 -17.19 -2.07
C ILE A 202 4.26 -17.46 -2.19
N ASP A 203 4.99 -16.53 -2.78
CA ASP A 203 6.45 -16.54 -2.84
C ASP A 203 7.04 -15.90 -1.58
N MET A 204 7.46 -16.72 -0.64
CA MET A 204 8.07 -16.31 0.63
C MET A 204 9.55 -15.92 0.50
N GLU A 205 10.18 -16.09 -0.68
CA GLU A 205 11.53 -15.62 -0.94
C GLU A 205 11.57 -14.14 -1.34
N HIS A 206 10.40 -13.58 -1.77
CA HIS A 206 10.25 -12.19 -2.20
C HIS A 206 9.15 -11.51 -1.41
N VAL A 207 9.52 -10.90 -0.29
CA VAL A 207 8.59 -10.27 0.66
C VAL A 207 8.93 -8.80 0.86
N ALA A 208 7.96 -7.91 0.66
CA ALA A 208 8.08 -6.51 1.05
C ALA A 208 7.20 -6.15 2.24
N VAL A 209 7.66 -5.23 3.08
CA VAL A 209 6.83 -4.53 4.06
C VAL A 209 6.62 -3.10 3.59
N VAL A 210 5.37 -2.75 3.34
CA VAL A 210 4.90 -1.42 2.93
C VAL A 210 4.09 -0.83 4.07
N GLY A 211 4.21 0.46 4.34
CA GLY A 211 3.37 1.07 5.36
C GLY A 211 3.44 2.58 5.38
N HIS A 212 2.37 3.19 5.89
CA HIS A 212 2.22 4.63 6.01
C HIS A 212 2.32 5.07 7.47
N SER A 213 2.95 6.23 7.72
CA SER A 213 3.06 6.80 9.07
C SER A 213 3.73 5.81 10.02
N TYR A 214 3.06 5.44 11.10
CA TYR A 214 3.54 4.41 12.02
C TYR A 214 3.64 3.00 11.38
N GLY A 215 2.95 2.75 10.28
CA GLY A 215 3.20 1.58 9.43
C GLY A 215 4.54 1.66 8.70
N GLY A 216 4.96 2.87 8.31
CA GLY A 216 6.30 3.11 7.77
C GLY A 216 7.41 2.91 8.83
N TYR A 217 7.16 3.31 10.09
CA TYR A 217 7.99 2.92 11.22
C TYR A 217 8.11 1.38 11.29
N THR A 218 6.98 0.68 11.20
CA THR A 218 6.96 -0.79 11.24
C THR A 218 7.81 -1.40 10.12
N ALA A 219 7.72 -0.86 8.90
CA ALA A 219 8.55 -1.31 7.78
C ALA A 219 10.06 -1.13 8.06
N LEU A 220 10.46 0.02 8.62
CA LEU A 220 11.85 0.27 9.01
C LEU A 220 12.34 -0.72 10.10
N ALA A 221 11.50 -0.98 11.11
CA ALA A 221 11.82 -1.96 12.17
C ALA A 221 11.99 -3.37 11.59
N MET A 222 11.12 -3.78 10.68
CA MET A 222 11.16 -5.10 10.03
C MET A 222 12.34 -5.27 9.09
N ALA A 223 12.89 -4.18 8.54
CA ALA A 223 14.13 -4.17 7.76
C ALA A 223 15.41 -4.25 8.61
N GLY A 224 15.28 -4.28 9.92
CA GLY A 224 16.40 -4.39 10.83
C GLY A 224 16.88 -3.10 11.49
N ALA A 225 16.18 -1.97 11.30
CA ALA A 225 16.47 -0.77 12.07
C ALA A 225 16.43 -1.06 13.57
N GLN A 226 17.35 -0.46 14.33
CA GLN A 226 17.48 -0.67 15.76
C GLN A 226 17.18 0.62 16.53
N TYR A 227 16.49 0.53 17.66
CA TYR A 227 16.28 1.72 18.50
C TYR A 227 17.59 2.29 19.02
N ASP A 228 17.72 3.61 18.90
CA ASP A 228 18.73 4.44 19.54
C ASP A 228 18.03 5.45 20.47
N LEU A 229 17.55 4.95 21.62
CA LEU A 229 16.78 5.79 22.54
C LEU A 229 17.63 6.90 23.17
N ALA A 230 18.97 6.73 23.25
CA ALA A 230 19.84 7.78 23.72
C ALA A 230 19.89 8.98 22.77
N ALA A 231 20.01 8.72 21.46
CA ALA A 231 19.95 9.77 20.43
C ALA A 231 18.55 10.40 20.33
N TYR A 232 17.50 9.56 20.37
CA TYR A 232 16.12 10.02 20.41
C TYR A 232 15.85 10.97 21.58
N ASN A 233 16.26 10.61 22.82
CA ASN A 233 16.10 11.44 24.00
C ASN A 233 16.88 12.75 23.91
N ALA A 234 18.11 12.68 23.38
CA ALA A 234 18.93 13.89 23.18
C ALA A 234 18.26 14.86 22.20
N ARG A 235 17.58 14.35 21.18
CA ARG A 235 16.80 15.13 20.22
C ARG A 235 15.53 15.70 20.87
N CYS A 236 14.78 14.89 21.59
CA CYS A 236 13.57 15.29 22.32
C CYS A 236 13.85 16.36 23.39
N ALA A 237 15.00 16.32 24.05
CA ALA A 237 15.39 17.34 25.02
C ALA A 237 15.57 18.74 24.41
N GLN A 238 15.69 18.85 23.10
CA GLN A 238 15.81 20.11 22.37
C GLN A 238 14.48 20.63 21.83
N VAL A 239 13.41 19.83 21.90
CA VAL A 239 12.05 20.21 21.44
C VAL A 239 11.38 20.99 22.59
N PRO A 240 10.97 22.27 22.39
CA PRO A 240 10.20 23.00 23.37
C PRO A 240 8.85 22.31 23.65
N ALA A 241 8.38 22.42 24.89
CA ALA A 241 7.13 21.75 25.30
C ALA A 241 5.87 22.27 24.58
N ASP A 242 5.93 23.47 24.04
CA ASP A 242 4.89 24.14 23.27
C ASP A 242 5.10 24.03 21.74
N ASP A 243 6.14 23.32 21.31
CA ASP A 243 6.38 23.02 19.91
C ASP A 243 5.43 21.91 19.42
N LEU A 244 5.03 21.99 18.15
CA LEU A 244 4.19 20.96 17.52
C LEU A 244 4.87 19.57 17.53
N LEU A 245 6.19 19.52 17.51
CA LEU A 245 6.96 18.26 17.57
C LEU A 245 6.93 17.57 18.94
N SER A 246 6.44 18.25 20.00
CA SER A 246 6.41 17.68 21.35
C SER A 246 5.56 16.40 21.44
N PHE A 247 4.58 16.21 20.55
CA PHE A 247 3.76 14.99 20.50
C PHE A 247 4.57 13.75 20.09
N LEU A 248 5.69 13.90 19.38
CA LEU A 248 6.59 12.78 19.04
C LEU A 248 7.43 12.34 20.23
N CYS A 249 7.61 13.17 21.24
CA CYS A 249 8.50 12.95 22.39
C CYS A 249 7.73 12.59 23.66
N THR A 250 6.67 13.33 23.96
CA THR A 250 5.95 13.24 25.24
C THR A 250 5.40 11.86 25.57
N PRO A 251 4.85 11.08 24.62
CA PRO A 251 4.28 9.76 24.93
C PRO A 251 5.33 8.67 25.15
N LEU A 252 6.53 8.82 24.58
CA LEU A 252 7.52 7.73 24.51
C LEU A 252 8.65 7.88 25.53
N VAL A 253 9.23 9.09 25.69
CA VAL A 253 10.37 9.33 26.59
C VAL A 253 10.15 8.77 28.00
N PRO A 254 8.99 8.96 28.68
CA PRO A 254 8.78 8.42 30.02
C PRO A 254 8.49 6.91 30.03
N LYS A 255 8.41 6.24 28.86
CA LYS A 255 7.94 4.86 28.70
C LYS A 255 9.02 3.85 28.29
N GLU A 256 10.27 4.26 28.21
CA GLU A 256 11.37 3.41 27.73
C GLU A 256 11.53 2.11 28.54
N ALA A 257 11.43 2.18 29.87
CA ALA A 257 11.50 0.99 30.71
C ALA A 257 10.31 0.05 30.49
N ASP A 258 9.10 0.61 30.29
CA ASP A 258 7.90 -0.14 29.97
C ASP A 258 8.02 -0.80 28.57
N MET A 259 8.60 -0.08 27.60
CA MET A 259 8.90 -0.59 26.27
C MET A 259 9.90 -1.75 26.33
N ALA A 260 10.99 -1.60 27.07
CA ALA A 260 12.01 -2.65 27.26
C ALA A 260 11.38 -3.91 27.89
N ALA A 261 10.62 -3.75 28.96
CA ALA A 261 9.94 -4.85 29.63
C ALA A 261 8.97 -5.57 28.67
N ARG A 262 8.19 -4.82 27.85
CA ARG A 262 7.27 -5.38 26.85
C ARG A 262 8.01 -6.13 25.74
N ALA A 263 9.20 -5.65 25.35
CA ALA A 263 10.07 -6.32 24.39
C ALA A 263 10.82 -7.54 24.98
N GLY A 264 10.64 -7.85 26.28
CA GLY A 264 11.37 -8.91 26.98
C GLY A 264 12.84 -8.59 27.24
N LEU A 265 13.20 -7.31 27.25
CA LEU A 265 14.56 -6.83 27.48
C LEU A 265 14.74 -6.43 28.95
N ASP A 266 15.41 -7.28 29.74
CA ASP A 266 15.76 -7.04 31.12
C ASP A 266 17.22 -7.49 31.36
N PRO A 267 18.15 -6.59 31.67
CA PRO A 267 18.00 -5.14 31.80
C PRO A 267 17.75 -4.43 30.45
N MET A 268 17.20 -3.21 30.51
CA MET A 268 17.06 -2.35 29.32
C MET A 268 18.45 -2.10 28.69
N PRO A 269 18.63 -2.23 27.37
CA PRO A 269 19.92 -2.01 26.71
C PRO A 269 20.43 -0.58 26.87
N GLU A 270 21.73 -0.42 27.10
CA GLU A 270 22.42 0.90 27.22
C GLU A 270 22.72 1.53 25.84
N GLY A 271 22.67 0.79 24.75
CA GLY A 271 22.96 1.24 23.38
C GLY A 271 21.83 0.92 22.42
N LEU A 272 22.21 0.57 21.20
CA LEU A 272 21.21 0.10 20.22
C LEU A 272 20.50 -1.15 20.76
N TRP A 273 19.17 -1.14 20.65
CA TRP A 273 18.39 -2.29 21.04
C TRP A 273 18.55 -3.46 20.04
N PRO A 274 18.27 -4.71 20.45
CA PRO A 274 18.15 -5.81 19.51
C PRO A 274 17.16 -5.48 18.38
N SER A 275 17.47 -5.95 17.19
CA SER A 275 16.62 -5.72 16.02
C SER A 275 15.30 -6.48 16.12
N PHE A 276 14.20 -5.84 15.74
CA PHE A 276 12.92 -6.50 15.47
C PHE A 276 12.85 -7.10 14.05
N GLY A 277 13.88 -6.87 13.20
CA GLY A 277 13.88 -7.32 11.80
C GLY A 277 13.61 -8.81 11.64
N ASP A 278 13.08 -9.17 10.48
CA ASP A 278 12.84 -10.55 10.08
C ASP A 278 13.56 -10.83 8.76
N PRO A 279 14.38 -11.88 8.67
CA PRO A 279 15.17 -12.17 7.48
C PRO A 279 14.34 -12.53 6.24
N ARG A 280 13.06 -12.84 6.39
CA ARG A 280 12.14 -13.06 5.27
C ARG A 280 11.82 -11.76 4.52
N VAL A 281 11.98 -10.60 5.16
CA VAL A 281 11.72 -9.29 4.53
C VAL A 281 12.89 -8.92 3.63
N THR A 282 12.64 -8.80 2.33
CA THR A 282 13.64 -8.56 1.29
C THR A 282 13.59 -7.16 0.69
N ALA A 283 12.52 -6.39 0.92
CA ALA A 283 12.40 -4.98 0.52
C ALA A 283 11.45 -4.23 1.47
N ILE A 284 11.58 -2.90 1.55
CA ILE A 284 10.65 -2.06 2.33
C ILE A 284 10.26 -0.80 1.58
N LEU A 285 9.05 -0.30 1.88
CA LEU A 285 8.53 0.94 1.35
C LEU A 285 7.85 1.76 2.46
N PRO A 286 8.60 2.52 3.27
CA PRO A 286 8.06 3.43 4.26
C PRO A 286 7.51 4.71 3.59
N MET A 287 6.20 4.96 3.72
CA MET A 287 5.50 6.17 3.28
C MET A 287 5.25 7.07 4.49
N ALA A 288 5.78 8.29 4.49
CA ALA A 288 5.75 9.20 5.64
C ALA A 288 6.10 8.47 6.96
N GLY A 289 7.10 7.56 6.90
CA GLY A 289 7.43 6.65 7.98
C GLY A 289 8.15 7.35 9.12
N ASP A 290 7.72 7.06 10.36
CA ASP A 290 8.34 7.56 11.57
C ASP A 290 9.71 6.90 11.79
N SER A 291 10.80 7.64 11.69
CA SER A 291 12.16 7.10 11.85
C SER A 291 12.89 7.57 13.12
N TYR A 292 12.25 8.41 13.91
CA TYR A 292 12.84 9.13 15.02
C TYR A 292 13.37 8.25 16.18
N LEU A 293 12.81 7.03 16.35
CA LEU A 293 13.29 6.08 17.36
C LEU A 293 14.63 5.41 17.00
N PHE A 294 15.01 5.41 15.72
CA PHE A 294 16.18 4.68 15.24
C PHE A 294 17.42 5.54 15.11
N ASP A 295 17.25 6.84 14.84
CA ASP A 295 18.32 7.78 14.51
C ASP A 295 19.32 7.23 13.48
N GLN A 296 20.46 7.90 13.26
CA GLN A 296 21.45 7.51 12.27
C GLN A 296 22.02 6.10 12.52
N ALA A 297 22.36 5.79 13.76
CA ALA A 297 23.01 4.53 14.10
C ALA A 297 22.09 3.33 13.89
N GLY A 298 20.82 3.46 14.23
CA GLY A 298 19.82 2.42 14.05
C GLY A 298 19.39 2.26 12.60
N LEU A 299 19.15 3.36 11.87
CA LEU A 299 18.79 3.34 10.44
C LEU A 299 19.91 2.76 9.57
N SER A 300 21.19 2.93 9.95
CA SER A 300 22.34 2.37 9.24
C SER A 300 22.38 0.83 9.23
N LYS A 301 21.48 0.17 9.95
CA LYS A 301 21.34 -1.30 9.92
C LYS A 301 20.48 -1.81 8.77
N ILE A 302 19.76 -0.93 8.10
CA ILE A 302 18.94 -1.28 6.92
C ILE A 302 19.87 -1.43 5.71
N THR A 303 19.93 -2.65 5.15
CA THR A 303 20.79 -2.99 4.01
C THR A 303 20.00 -3.52 2.79
N ILE A 304 18.73 -3.86 2.98
CA ILE A 304 17.85 -4.36 1.93
C ILE A 304 17.30 -3.20 1.07
N PRO A 305 16.83 -3.44 -0.16
CA PRO A 305 16.20 -2.45 -1.01
C PRO A 305 15.12 -1.64 -0.29
N MET A 306 15.12 -0.33 -0.50
CA MET A 306 14.21 0.59 0.18
C MET A 306 13.78 1.76 -0.72
N MET A 307 12.48 2.08 -0.72
CA MET A 307 11.97 3.34 -1.25
C MET A 307 11.23 4.11 -0.15
N ALA A 308 11.78 5.23 0.30
CA ALA A 308 11.08 6.14 1.20
C ALA A 308 10.25 7.15 0.41
N MET A 309 9.04 7.47 0.89
CA MET A 309 8.20 8.54 0.34
C MET A 309 7.79 9.50 1.44
N GLY A 310 7.66 10.80 1.13
CA GLY A 310 7.19 11.77 2.13
C GLY A 310 6.86 13.13 1.55
N GLY A 311 6.06 13.89 2.28
CA GLY A 311 5.68 15.26 1.98
C GLY A 311 6.54 16.28 2.75
N THR A 312 6.91 17.40 2.12
CA THR A 312 7.74 18.42 2.82
C THR A 312 6.95 19.29 3.80
N ALA A 313 5.62 19.27 3.73
CA ALA A 313 4.75 19.99 4.68
C ALA A 313 4.06 19.04 5.68
N ASP A 314 4.53 17.80 5.77
CA ASP A 314 3.98 16.77 6.65
C ASP A 314 4.04 17.20 8.11
N THR A 315 2.85 17.35 8.74
CA THR A 315 2.69 17.74 10.14
C THR A 315 2.46 16.52 11.05
N GLY A 316 2.16 15.34 10.51
CA GLY A 316 2.02 14.10 11.25
C GLY A 316 3.37 13.43 11.54
N THR A 317 4.17 13.22 10.47
CA THR A 317 5.55 12.77 10.57
C THR A 317 6.45 13.75 9.82
N PRO A 318 6.98 14.77 10.50
CA PRO A 318 7.76 15.79 9.84
C PRO A 318 8.89 15.22 8.99
N TYR A 319 9.04 15.72 7.77
CA TYR A 319 9.93 15.19 6.74
C TYR A 319 11.36 14.95 7.24
N ASP A 320 11.89 15.88 8.06
CA ASP A 320 13.24 15.79 8.66
C ASP A 320 13.32 14.86 9.89
N TRP A 321 12.19 14.29 10.34
CA TRP A 321 12.10 13.32 11.41
C TRP A 321 11.71 11.92 10.92
N GLY A 322 11.30 11.82 9.65
CA GLY A 322 10.77 10.59 9.06
C GLY A 322 11.46 10.19 7.78
N SER A 323 10.89 10.59 6.64
CA SER A 323 11.27 10.06 5.31
C SER A 323 12.70 10.41 4.92
N LYS A 324 13.15 11.65 5.16
CA LYS A 324 14.50 12.08 4.78
C LYS A 324 15.60 11.34 5.56
N PRO A 325 15.58 11.23 6.91
CA PRO A 325 16.56 10.43 7.64
C PRO A 325 16.55 8.95 7.27
N SER A 326 15.38 8.37 6.97
CA SER A 326 15.28 6.98 6.50
C SER A 326 16.13 6.75 5.25
N TYR A 327 16.05 7.66 4.28
CA TYR A 327 16.89 7.59 3.08
C TYR A 327 18.36 7.93 3.34
N ASP A 328 18.62 9.02 4.06
CA ASP A 328 19.99 9.53 4.25
C ASP A 328 20.87 8.51 4.98
N TYR A 329 20.32 7.83 5.99
CA TYR A 329 21.10 7.00 6.92
C TYR A 329 21.04 5.50 6.63
N ALA A 330 20.06 4.99 5.89
CA ALA A 330 20.04 3.58 5.50
C ALA A 330 21.29 3.21 4.69
N ALA A 331 21.88 2.07 5.01
CA ALA A 331 23.07 1.53 4.33
C ALA A 331 22.72 0.71 3.06
N SER A 332 21.44 0.71 2.65
CA SER A 332 21.01 0.03 1.44
C SER A 332 21.74 0.58 0.21
N GLU A 333 22.23 -0.31 -0.65
CA GLU A 333 22.82 0.02 -1.95
C GLU A 333 21.76 0.34 -3.01
N GLN A 334 20.52 -0.11 -2.82
CA GLN A 334 19.36 0.13 -3.67
C GLN A 334 18.31 0.91 -2.90
N LYS A 335 18.42 2.23 -2.91
CA LYS A 335 17.47 3.08 -2.20
C LYS A 335 17.01 4.27 -3.03
N ALA A 336 15.76 4.67 -2.81
CA ALA A 336 15.16 5.85 -3.39
C ALA A 336 14.41 6.68 -2.34
N LEU A 337 14.31 7.99 -2.61
CA LEU A 337 13.48 8.93 -1.87
C LEU A 337 12.61 9.70 -2.87
N VAL A 338 11.29 9.54 -2.72
CA VAL A 338 10.28 10.31 -3.45
C VAL A 338 9.74 11.39 -2.53
N THR A 339 10.02 12.64 -2.86
CA THR A 339 9.60 13.79 -2.06
C THR A 339 8.49 14.55 -2.76
N PHE A 340 7.30 14.58 -2.17
CA PHE A 340 6.16 15.36 -2.64
C PHE A 340 6.24 16.78 -2.05
N VAL A 341 6.66 17.76 -2.85
CA VAL A 341 6.91 19.12 -2.39
C VAL A 341 5.60 19.79 -1.96
N GLY A 342 5.54 20.24 -0.72
CA GLY A 342 4.36 20.90 -0.14
C GLY A 342 3.22 19.96 0.27
N ALA A 343 3.39 18.65 0.11
CA ALA A 343 2.38 17.68 0.53
C ALA A 343 2.36 17.48 2.05
N GLU A 344 1.17 17.26 2.57
CA GLU A 344 0.87 16.90 3.96
C GLU A 344 0.85 15.37 4.16
N HIS A 345 0.63 14.95 5.41
CA HIS A 345 0.73 13.56 5.88
C HIS A 345 -0.22 12.58 5.19
N MET A 346 -1.48 12.97 4.98
CA MET A 346 -2.54 12.04 4.58
C MET A 346 -2.71 11.85 3.07
N ILE A 347 -1.67 12.08 2.26
CA ILE A 347 -1.73 11.84 0.81
C ILE A 347 -1.74 10.35 0.43
N PHE A 348 -1.38 9.45 1.35
CA PHE A 348 -1.15 8.02 1.10
C PHE A 348 -2.36 7.13 1.35
N ASN A 349 -3.45 7.65 1.93
CA ASN A 349 -4.64 6.88 2.26
C ASN A 349 -5.63 6.78 1.08
N THR A 350 -6.53 5.80 1.16
CA THR A 350 -7.66 5.67 0.23
C THR A 350 -8.45 6.98 0.16
N PRO A 351 -8.81 7.48 -1.04
CA PRO A 351 -9.51 8.75 -1.18
C PRO A 351 -10.84 8.80 -0.42
N CYS A 352 -11.17 9.95 0.15
CA CYS A 352 -12.43 10.14 0.91
C CYS A 352 -13.69 9.97 0.05
N ALA A 353 -13.59 10.06 -1.28
CA ALA A 353 -14.71 9.70 -2.18
C ALA A 353 -15.16 8.25 -1.99
N ASN A 354 -14.25 7.36 -1.58
CA ASN A 354 -14.54 5.97 -1.26
C ASN A 354 -15.03 5.76 0.18
N GLN A 355 -15.04 6.81 1.01
CA GLN A 355 -15.31 6.80 2.44
C GLN A 355 -16.33 7.88 2.81
N PRO A 356 -17.61 7.78 2.39
CA PRO A 356 -18.58 8.87 2.54
C PRO A 356 -18.84 9.28 4.00
N TRP A 357 -18.67 8.37 4.97
CA TRP A 357 -18.78 8.64 6.40
C TRP A 357 -17.72 9.64 6.92
N MET A 358 -16.59 9.79 6.20
CA MET A 358 -15.54 10.74 6.57
C MET A 358 -16.01 12.20 6.58
N SER A 359 -17.08 12.55 5.85
CA SER A 359 -17.64 13.92 5.86
C SER A 359 -18.04 14.40 7.25
N ASP A 360 -18.35 13.48 8.16
CA ASP A 360 -18.77 13.77 9.53
C ASP A 360 -17.61 13.76 10.53
N HIS A 361 -16.41 13.38 10.08
CA HIS A 361 -15.24 13.29 10.94
C HIS A 361 -14.70 14.67 11.33
N PRO A 362 -14.40 14.94 12.62
CA PRO A 362 -13.88 16.24 13.07
C PRO A 362 -12.61 16.69 12.35
N ALA A 363 -11.76 15.75 11.94
CA ALA A 363 -10.52 15.99 11.20
C ALA A 363 -10.68 15.78 9.67
N TYR A 364 -11.90 15.93 9.12
CA TYR A 364 -12.16 15.73 7.69
C TYR A 364 -11.19 16.48 6.78
N GLY A 365 -10.88 17.74 7.14
CA GLY A 365 -9.92 18.56 6.38
C GLY A 365 -8.53 17.93 6.29
N PHE A 366 -8.04 17.37 7.41
CA PHE A 366 -6.73 16.72 7.48
C PHE A 366 -6.68 15.42 6.66
N PHE A 367 -7.71 14.59 6.75
CA PHE A 367 -7.73 13.31 6.04
C PHE A 367 -8.02 13.42 4.54
N CYS A 368 -8.87 14.37 4.15
CA CYS A 368 -9.47 14.36 2.81
C CYS A 368 -8.86 15.39 1.85
N PHE A 369 -8.18 16.39 2.35
CA PHE A 369 -7.59 17.44 1.53
C PHE A 369 -6.08 17.53 1.75
N ASP A 370 -5.42 18.01 0.70
CA ASP A 370 -4.03 18.43 0.76
C ASP A 370 -3.95 19.88 0.28
N PRO A 371 -3.16 20.78 0.92
CA PRO A 371 -3.13 22.18 0.56
C PRO A 371 -2.53 22.47 -0.82
N VAL A 372 -1.73 21.55 -1.35
CA VAL A 372 -0.97 21.74 -2.59
C VAL A 372 -1.34 20.69 -3.63
N TRP A 373 -1.57 19.42 -3.22
CA TRP A 373 -1.75 18.31 -4.12
C TRP A 373 -3.23 17.96 -4.32
N ASP A 374 -3.61 17.78 -5.58
CA ASP A 374 -4.82 17.03 -5.92
C ASP A 374 -4.64 15.56 -5.48
N LYS A 375 -5.58 15.04 -4.69
CA LYS A 375 -5.48 13.70 -4.09
C LYS A 375 -5.41 12.57 -5.11
N ALA A 376 -6.12 12.71 -6.25
CA ALA A 376 -6.05 11.72 -7.30
C ALA A 376 -4.69 11.75 -8.01
N ARG A 377 -4.17 12.96 -8.27
CA ARG A 377 -2.84 13.13 -8.89
C ARG A 377 -1.72 12.55 -8.04
N VAL A 378 -1.72 12.83 -6.75
CA VAL A 378 -0.66 12.32 -5.88
C VAL A 378 -0.78 10.80 -5.68
N LEU A 379 -1.99 10.25 -5.65
CA LEU A 379 -2.20 8.80 -5.57
C LEU A 379 -1.70 8.09 -6.83
N ASP A 380 -1.94 8.64 -8.03
CA ASP A 380 -1.38 8.12 -9.28
C ASP A 380 0.15 8.02 -9.21
N LEU A 381 0.83 9.04 -8.66
CA LEU A 381 2.28 9.04 -8.49
C LEU A 381 2.73 8.04 -7.42
N ILE A 382 2.03 7.95 -6.29
CA ILE A 382 2.31 6.97 -5.24
C ILE A 382 2.20 5.56 -5.81
N HIS A 383 1.14 5.25 -6.53
CA HIS A 383 0.95 3.96 -7.19
C HIS A 383 2.05 3.68 -8.21
N HIS A 384 2.42 4.68 -9.04
CA HIS A 384 3.50 4.53 -10.00
C HIS A 384 4.83 4.15 -9.35
N PHE A 385 5.28 4.94 -8.39
CA PHE A 385 6.57 4.72 -7.75
C PHE A 385 6.59 3.42 -6.93
N SER A 386 5.55 3.20 -6.12
CA SER A 386 5.48 2.01 -5.26
C SER A 386 5.38 0.72 -6.07
N THR A 387 4.54 0.69 -7.10
CA THR A 387 4.37 -0.49 -7.96
C THR A 387 5.62 -0.76 -8.78
N ALA A 388 6.24 0.27 -9.38
CA ALA A 388 7.49 0.10 -10.10
C ALA A 388 8.59 -0.43 -9.18
N PHE A 389 8.70 0.09 -7.94
CA PHE A 389 9.68 -0.40 -6.96
C PHE A 389 9.43 -1.86 -6.57
N LEU A 390 8.18 -2.26 -6.30
CA LEU A 390 7.84 -3.63 -5.95
C LEU A 390 8.08 -4.60 -7.13
N LEU A 391 7.76 -4.20 -8.36
CA LEU A 391 8.02 -5.00 -9.56
C LEU A 391 9.52 -5.16 -9.81
N ASP A 392 10.31 -4.10 -9.69
CA ASP A 392 11.76 -4.14 -9.84
C ASP A 392 12.38 -5.05 -8.78
N THR A 393 12.12 -4.79 -7.49
CA THR A 393 12.82 -5.46 -6.38
C THR A 393 12.37 -6.89 -6.12
N LEU A 394 11.07 -7.21 -6.32
CA LEU A 394 10.52 -8.53 -5.99
C LEU A 394 10.32 -9.42 -7.22
N LYS A 395 10.25 -8.85 -8.42
CA LYS A 395 10.04 -9.61 -9.66
C LYS A 395 11.18 -9.44 -10.69
N GLY A 396 12.12 -8.52 -10.46
CA GLY A 396 13.19 -8.24 -11.40
C GLY A 396 12.70 -7.65 -12.72
N ASP A 397 11.61 -6.87 -12.70
CA ASP A 397 11.01 -6.28 -13.91
C ASP A 397 11.89 -5.13 -14.44
N GLU A 398 12.54 -5.35 -15.58
CA GLU A 398 13.45 -4.38 -16.19
C GLU A 398 12.74 -3.08 -16.64
N ALA A 399 11.47 -3.16 -17.02
CA ALA A 399 10.72 -1.96 -17.43
C ALA A 399 10.34 -1.11 -16.21
N ALA A 400 10.01 -1.75 -15.10
CA ALA A 400 9.77 -1.09 -13.83
C ALA A 400 11.06 -0.47 -13.27
N HIS A 401 12.19 -1.17 -13.36
CA HIS A 401 13.51 -0.63 -13.03
C HIS A 401 13.81 0.63 -13.85
N ALA A 402 13.65 0.56 -15.16
CA ALA A 402 13.89 1.71 -16.06
C ALA A 402 13.02 2.93 -15.74
N ALA A 403 11.79 2.72 -15.24
CA ALA A 403 10.88 3.80 -14.84
C ALA A 403 11.33 4.53 -13.55
N LEU A 404 12.23 3.93 -12.76
CA LEU A 404 12.78 4.48 -11.52
C LEU A 404 14.19 5.12 -11.70
N LEU A 405 14.75 5.08 -12.91
CA LEU A 405 16.02 5.73 -13.16
C LEU A 405 15.85 7.27 -13.15
N PRO A 406 16.87 8.04 -12.73
CA PRO A 406 16.77 9.50 -12.63
C PRO A 406 16.27 10.21 -13.87
N ASP A 407 16.66 9.73 -15.06
CA ASP A 407 16.26 10.34 -16.34
C ASP A 407 14.79 10.08 -16.71
N ALA A 408 14.15 9.07 -16.11
CA ALA A 408 12.76 8.74 -16.33
C ALA A 408 11.81 9.49 -15.37
N VAL A 409 12.33 9.95 -14.24
CA VAL A 409 11.52 10.62 -13.20
C VAL A 409 11.55 12.13 -13.43
N ASN A 410 10.45 12.65 -13.98
CA ASN A 410 10.29 14.08 -14.22
C ASN A 410 8.81 14.48 -14.00
N PHE A 411 8.38 14.52 -12.75
CA PHE A 411 7.01 14.87 -12.38
C PHE A 411 6.97 16.22 -11.64
N PRO A 412 6.16 17.20 -12.09
CA PRO A 412 6.02 18.48 -11.39
C PRO A 412 5.65 18.30 -9.92
N GLY A 413 6.42 18.94 -9.02
CA GLY A 413 6.21 18.87 -7.58
C GLY A 413 6.83 17.63 -6.91
N VAL A 414 7.56 16.80 -7.64
CA VAL A 414 8.31 15.66 -7.09
C VAL A 414 9.81 15.94 -7.17
N ASP A 415 10.48 15.87 -6.02
CA ASP A 415 11.94 15.75 -5.95
C ASP A 415 12.29 14.27 -5.76
N TYR A 416 13.29 13.79 -6.50
CA TYR A 416 13.67 12.39 -6.50
C TYR A 416 15.17 12.20 -6.31
N ALA A 417 15.52 11.35 -5.35
CA ALA A 417 16.89 10.93 -5.12
C ALA A 417 16.96 9.40 -5.14
N THR A 418 17.96 8.82 -5.80
CA THR A 418 18.15 7.37 -5.85
C THR A 418 19.60 6.97 -6.00
N THR A 419 19.93 5.78 -5.51
CA THR A 419 21.20 5.07 -5.77
C THR A 419 21.04 3.97 -6.81
N MET A 420 19.83 3.70 -7.29
CA MET A 420 19.56 2.75 -8.39
C MET A 420 20.22 3.21 -9.68
N LYS A 421 20.78 2.28 -10.48
CA LYS A 421 21.62 2.56 -11.66
C LYS A 421 21.16 1.72 -12.84
#